data_d6da0e3deca9fbdcd54e7e5cd0a05da7
#
_entry.id   d6da0e3deca9fbdcd54e7e5cd0a05da7
#
_cell.length_a   1.000
_cell.length_b   1.000
_cell.length_c   1.000
_cell.angle_alpha   90.00
_cell.angle_beta   90.00
_cell.angle_gamma   90.00
#
_symmetry.space_group_name_H-M   'P 1'
#
loop_
_entity.id
_entity.type
_entity.pdbx_description
1 polymer ?
#
loop_
_entity_poly.entity_id
_entity_poly.type
_entity_poly.pdbx_seq_one_letter_code
_entity_poly.pdbx_strand_id
1 'polypeptide(L)'
;MSAFGSQSMAAPLRRVLMRSAANAMRDADRAAWHYGPGFNPAKAASQHAVLAELVAASGAEIEWIEDKADGLSDSVFTHDPSLMTDRGALILSMGKPLRASEPSLHEETYR
;
A
#
# COMPACT_ATOMS: atom_id res chain seq x y z
N MET A 1 19.48 -17.17 3.36
CA MET A 1 18.82 -15.87 3.16
C MET A 1 17.39 -16.12 2.66
N SER A 2 16.40 -15.49 3.25
CA SER A 2 15.02 -15.66 2.81
C SER A 2 14.79 -14.99 1.46
N ALA A 3 13.90 -15.58 0.65
CA ALA A 3 13.48 -15.02 -0.63
C ALA A 3 12.56 -13.80 -0.44
N PHE A 4 12.01 -13.64 0.74
CA PHE A 4 11.11 -12.55 1.10
C PHE A 4 11.23 -12.25 2.60
N GLY A 5 10.69 -11.11 2.99
CA GLY A 5 10.75 -10.66 4.37
C GLY A 5 12.04 -9.93 4.71
N SER A 6 11.98 -9.14 5.75
CA SER A 6 13.15 -8.45 6.33
C SER A 6 12.95 -8.38 7.83
N GLN A 7 13.93 -8.86 8.57
CA GLN A 7 13.93 -8.82 10.02
C GLN A 7 14.79 -7.66 10.56
N SER A 8 15.19 -6.75 9.68
CA SER A 8 16.01 -5.59 10.03
C SER A 8 15.31 -4.30 9.59
N MET A 9 15.28 -3.32 10.49
CA MET A 9 14.77 -1.98 10.19
C MET A 9 15.80 -1.12 9.43
N ALA A 10 17.02 -1.59 9.32
CA ALA A 10 18.14 -0.81 8.74
C ALA A 10 18.72 -1.44 7.47
N ALA A 11 18.35 -2.66 7.12
CA ALA A 11 18.83 -3.32 5.91
C ALA A 11 18.25 -2.65 4.66
N PRO A 12 18.97 -2.67 3.53
CA PRO A 12 18.43 -2.14 2.27
C PRO A 12 17.13 -2.86 1.88
N LEU A 13 16.14 -2.09 1.43
CA LEU A 13 14.89 -2.63 0.90
C LEU A 13 15.16 -3.29 -0.45
N ARG A 14 14.66 -4.49 -0.66
CA ARG A 14 14.81 -5.25 -1.90
C ARG A 14 13.52 -5.34 -2.69
N ARG A 15 12.40 -5.53 -1.98
CA ARG A 15 11.06 -5.61 -2.57
C ARG A 15 10.11 -4.85 -1.67
N VAL A 16 9.25 -4.02 -2.27
CA VAL A 16 8.29 -3.18 -1.55
C VAL A 16 6.92 -3.35 -2.20
N LEU A 17 5.93 -3.65 -1.38
CA LEU A 17 4.54 -3.70 -1.82
C LEU A 17 3.97 -2.29 -1.80
N MET A 18 3.42 -1.86 -2.92
CA MET A 18 2.80 -0.54 -3.05
C MET A 18 1.46 -0.63 -3.75
N ARG A 19 0.61 0.33 -3.52
CA ARG A 19 -0.60 0.54 -4.30
C ARG A 19 -0.68 1.98 -4.77
N SER A 20 -0.93 2.18 -6.07
CA SER A 20 -1.09 3.51 -6.65
C SER A 20 -2.24 4.27 -6.00
N ALA A 21 -2.03 5.54 -5.71
CA ALA A 21 -3.08 6.43 -5.23
C ALA A 21 -4.04 6.88 -6.35
N ALA A 22 -3.67 6.70 -7.61
CA ALA A 22 -4.39 7.26 -8.75
C ALA A 22 -5.86 6.86 -8.81
N ASN A 23 -6.17 5.57 -8.73
CA ASN A 23 -7.55 5.08 -8.74
C ASN A 23 -8.11 4.86 -7.34
N ALA A 24 -7.30 4.39 -6.40
CA ALA A 24 -7.75 4.13 -5.03
C ALA A 24 -8.31 5.38 -4.33
N MET A 25 -7.71 6.53 -4.57
CA MET A 25 -8.10 7.80 -3.92
C MET A 25 -8.92 8.74 -4.80
N ARG A 26 -9.16 8.41 -6.06
CA ARG A 26 -9.75 9.33 -7.05
C ARG A 26 -11.07 9.94 -6.60
N ASP A 27 -11.96 9.14 -6.07
CA ASP A 27 -13.29 9.52 -5.64
C ASP A 27 -13.47 9.44 -4.13
N ALA A 28 -12.40 9.71 -3.37
CA ALA A 28 -12.41 9.59 -1.93
C ALA A 28 -13.43 10.53 -1.27
N ASP A 29 -14.30 9.97 -0.43
CA ASP A 29 -15.16 10.74 0.46
C ASP A 29 -14.31 11.23 1.64
N ARG A 30 -13.96 12.50 1.62
CA ARG A 30 -13.07 13.11 2.62
C ARG A 30 -13.59 12.96 4.04
N ALA A 31 -14.91 13.05 4.24
CA ALA A 31 -15.50 12.94 5.55
C ALA A 31 -15.47 11.49 6.07
N ALA A 32 -15.85 10.53 5.24
CA ALA A 32 -15.86 9.12 5.60
C ALA A 32 -14.45 8.58 5.89
N TRP A 33 -13.44 9.04 5.13
CA TRP A 33 -12.04 8.61 5.29
C TRP A 33 -11.25 9.49 6.25
N HIS A 34 -11.87 10.53 6.83
CA HIS A 34 -11.23 11.47 7.75
C HIS A 34 -10.05 12.25 7.14
N TYR A 35 -10.10 12.49 5.84
CA TYR A 35 -9.16 13.39 5.18
C TYR A 35 -9.64 14.82 5.37
N GLY A 36 -8.78 15.77 5.50
CA GLY A 36 -9.16 17.16 5.68
C GLY A 36 -9.85 17.76 4.44
N PRO A 37 -10.54 18.92 4.57
CA PRO A 37 -11.24 19.56 3.46
C PRO A 37 -10.31 20.00 2.33
N GLY A 38 -9.03 20.16 2.61
CA GLY A 38 -8.01 20.49 1.60
C GLY A 38 -7.43 19.32 0.85
N PHE A 39 -7.91 18.10 1.09
CA PHE A 39 -7.40 16.92 0.39
C PHE A 39 -7.67 17.00 -1.10
N ASN A 40 -6.62 16.79 -1.90
CA ASN A 40 -6.67 16.83 -3.36
C ASN A 40 -6.20 15.49 -3.93
N PRO A 41 -7.12 14.67 -4.48
CA PRO A 41 -6.75 13.34 -5.01
C PRO A 41 -5.71 13.38 -6.12
N ALA A 42 -5.79 14.36 -7.01
CA ALA A 42 -4.83 14.49 -8.11
C ALA A 42 -3.42 14.79 -7.61
N LYS A 43 -3.32 15.65 -6.59
CA LYS A 43 -2.05 15.97 -5.94
C LYS A 43 -1.50 14.75 -5.20
N ALA A 44 -2.36 14.01 -4.50
CA ALA A 44 -1.96 12.78 -3.82
C ALA A 44 -1.42 11.75 -4.81
N ALA A 45 -2.08 11.56 -5.94
CA ALA A 45 -1.62 10.65 -7.00
C ALA A 45 -0.26 11.05 -7.55
N SER A 46 -0.05 12.34 -7.84
CA SER A 46 1.23 12.87 -8.32
C SER A 46 2.35 12.67 -7.32
N GLN A 47 2.12 12.98 -6.04
CA GLN A 47 3.11 12.84 -4.99
C GLN A 47 3.45 11.37 -4.72
N HIS A 48 2.45 10.50 -4.76
CA HIS A 48 2.65 9.05 -4.59
C HIS A 48 3.47 8.47 -5.74
N ALA A 49 3.26 8.94 -6.97
CA ALA A 49 4.05 8.53 -8.13
C ALA A 49 5.53 8.90 -7.94
N VAL A 50 5.82 10.09 -7.41
CA VAL A 50 7.18 10.51 -7.08
C VAL A 50 7.80 9.61 -6.01
N LEU A 51 7.03 9.26 -4.97
CA LEU A 51 7.48 8.32 -3.94
C LEU A 51 7.87 6.97 -4.56
N ALA A 52 7.04 6.44 -5.46
CA ALA A 52 7.31 5.18 -6.14
C ALA A 52 8.61 5.25 -6.96
N GLU A 53 8.84 6.36 -7.65
CA GLU A 53 10.10 6.58 -8.40
C GLU A 53 11.31 6.59 -7.47
N LEU A 54 11.21 7.23 -6.30
CA LEU A 54 12.29 7.26 -5.32
C LEU A 54 12.56 5.88 -4.73
N VAL A 55 11.51 5.11 -4.45
CA VAL A 55 11.65 3.72 -3.96
C VAL A 55 12.36 2.87 -5.00
N ALA A 56 11.95 2.95 -6.27
CA ALA A 56 12.59 2.21 -7.36
C ALA A 56 14.05 2.63 -7.55
N ALA A 57 14.34 3.94 -7.47
CA ALA A 57 15.70 4.48 -7.62
C ALA A 57 16.62 4.01 -6.49
N SER A 58 16.09 3.63 -5.33
CA SER A 58 16.89 3.08 -4.23
C SER A 58 17.39 1.65 -4.49
N GLY A 59 16.95 1.02 -5.58
CA GLY A 59 17.29 -0.35 -5.93
C GLY A 59 16.23 -1.38 -5.54
N ALA A 60 15.15 -0.95 -4.91
CA ALA A 60 14.05 -1.85 -4.54
C ALA A 60 13.18 -2.16 -5.75
N GLU A 61 12.73 -3.42 -5.83
CA GLU A 61 11.71 -3.85 -6.78
C GLU A 61 10.33 -3.57 -6.18
N ILE A 62 9.43 -2.98 -6.96
CA ILE A 62 8.07 -2.70 -6.48
C ILE A 62 7.11 -3.78 -6.96
N GLU A 63 6.42 -4.40 -6.00
CA GLU A 63 5.28 -5.28 -6.27
C GLU A 63 4.02 -4.42 -6.16
N TRP A 64 3.27 -4.32 -7.22
CA TRP A 64 2.07 -3.49 -7.26
C TRP A 64 0.81 -4.29 -6.96
N ILE A 65 0.00 -3.81 -6.01
CA ILE A 65 -1.38 -4.24 -5.87
C ILE A 65 -2.15 -3.69 -7.07
N GLU A 66 -3.10 -4.46 -7.60
CA GLU A 66 -3.91 -4.06 -8.75
C GLU A 66 -4.48 -2.65 -8.58
N ASP A 67 -4.22 -1.78 -9.58
CA ASP A 67 -4.70 -0.41 -9.59
C ASP A 67 -6.13 -0.36 -10.15
N LYS A 68 -7.10 -0.29 -9.27
CA LYS A 68 -8.52 -0.22 -9.63
C LYS A 68 -9.28 0.77 -8.76
N ALA A 69 -10.37 1.30 -9.30
CA ALA A 69 -11.24 2.25 -8.60
C ALA A 69 -12.25 1.48 -7.73
N ASP A 70 -11.76 0.87 -6.65
CA ASP A 70 -12.58 0.06 -5.72
C ASP A 70 -13.08 0.83 -4.50
N GLY A 71 -12.76 2.12 -4.41
CA GLY A 71 -13.15 2.97 -3.29
C GLY A 71 -12.35 2.76 -2.02
N LEU A 72 -11.31 1.94 -2.05
CA LEU A 72 -10.46 1.66 -0.89
C LEU A 72 -9.34 2.71 -0.76
N SER A 73 -9.72 3.93 -0.40
CA SER A 73 -8.81 5.07 -0.40
C SER A 73 -7.57 4.90 0.46
N ASP A 74 -7.70 4.32 1.66
CA ASP A 74 -6.56 4.07 2.54
C ASP A 74 -5.67 2.90 2.11
N SER A 75 -6.04 2.17 1.06
CA SER A 75 -5.26 1.01 0.61
C SER A 75 -3.86 1.35 0.11
N VAL A 76 -3.57 2.63 -0.10
CA VAL A 76 -2.21 3.10 -0.41
C VAL A 76 -1.26 2.91 0.78
N PHE A 77 -1.80 2.79 2.00
CA PHE A 77 -1.04 2.50 3.22
C PHE A 77 -0.88 1.00 3.39
N THR A 78 0.08 0.44 2.68
CA THR A 78 0.28 -1.01 2.59
C THR A 78 0.95 -1.65 3.82
N HIS A 79 1.26 -0.86 4.84
CA HIS A 79 1.94 -1.33 6.05
C HIS A 79 1.04 -2.19 6.95
N ASP A 80 -0.26 -1.84 7.05
CA ASP A 80 -1.15 -2.38 8.07
C ASP A 80 -1.81 -3.72 7.75
N PRO A 81 -2.19 -4.02 6.47
CA PRO A 81 -2.99 -5.21 6.19
C PRO A 81 -2.23 -6.53 6.21
N SER A 82 -0.92 -6.50 6.16
CA SER A 82 -0.11 -7.72 6.17
C SER A 82 1.26 -7.47 6.79
N LEU A 83 1.85 -8.55 7.29
CA LEU A 83 3.21 -8.54 7.83
C LEU A 83 4.01 -9.64 7.14
N MET A 84 5.11 -9.27 6.52
CA MET A 84 5.98 -10.22 5.84
C MET A 84 6.97 -10.84 6.83
N THR A 85 7.08 -12.17 6.80
CA THR A 85 8.04 -12.93 7.60
C THR A 85 8.90 -13.79 6.69
N ASP A 86 9.94 -14.40 7.24
CA ASP A 86 10.81 -15.31 6.48
C ASP A 86 10.08 -16.57 6.00
N ARG A 87 8.90 -16.84 6.53
CA ARG A 87 8.08 -18.02 6.17
C ARG A 87 6.88 -17.66 5.30
N GLY A 88 6.66 -16.40 5.04
CA GLY A 88 5.53 -15.91 4.24
C GLY A 88 4.83 -14.74 4.89
N ALA A 89 3.71 -14.36 4.33
CA ALA A 89 2.92 -13.24 4.81
C ALA A 89 1.90 -13.68 5.86
N LEU A 90 1.79 -12.87 6.91
CA LEU A 90 0.66 -12.93 7.83
C LEU A 90 -0.37 -11.94 7.33
N ILE A 91 -1.58 -12.42 7.05
CA ILE A 91 -2.69 -11.56 6.63
C ILE A 91 -3.44 -11.12 7.89
N LEU A 92 -3.51 -9.82 8.09
CA LEU A 92 -4.02 -9.23 9.32
C LEU A 92 -5.48 -8.81 9.19
N SER A 93 -6.07 -8.33 10.28
CA SER A 93 -7.42 -7.77 10.31
C SER A 93 -7.35 -6.27 10.58
N MET A 94 -8.19 -5.51 9.89
CA MET A 94 -8.21 -4.06 10.04
C MET A 94 -9.22 -3.63 11.10
N GLY A 95 -8.83 -2.65 11.91
CA GLY A 95 -9.73 -2.06 12.90
C GLY A 95 -10.77 -1.11 12.30
N LYS A 96 -10.41 -0.40 11.21
CA LYS A 96 -11.32 0.53 10.53
C LYS A 96 -12.24 -0.24 9.57
N PRO A 97 -13.57 -0.19 9.76
CA PRO A 97 -14.49 -0.96 8.91
C PRO A 97 -14.33 -0.70 7.40
N LEU A 98 -14.05 0.54 7.01
CA LEU A 98 -13.82 0.90 5.60
C LEU A 98 -12.59 0.22 4.99
N ARG A 99 -11.67 -0.27 5.83
CA ARG A 99 -10.46 -0.96 5.41
C ARG A 99 -10.56 -2.49 5.51
N ALA A 100 -11.71 -3.02 5.91
CA ALA A 100 -11.87 -4.45 6.21
C ALA A 100 -11.54 -5.39 5.04
N SER A 101 -11.71 -4.94 3.80
CA SER A 101 -11.41 -5.74 2.61
C SER A 101 -9.98 -5.62 2.09
N GLU A 102 -9.16 -4.73 2.65
CA GLU A 102 -7.78 -4.53 2.18
C GLU A 102 -6.87 -5.75 2.36
N PRO A 103 -6.95 -6.52 3.47
CA PRO A 103 -6.11 -7.70 3.61
C PRO A 103 -6.25 -8.71 2.46
N SER A 104 -7.44 -8.84 1.88
CA SER A 104 -7.68 -9.70 0.72
C SER A 104 -6.87 -9.27 -0.51
N LEU A 105 -6.69 -7.97 -0.71
CA LEU A 105 -5.87 -7.45 -1.82
C LEU A 105 -4.42 -7.88 -1.67
N HIS A 106 -3.90 -7.85 -0.44
CA HIS A 106 -2.54 -8.29 -0.15
C HIS A 106 -2.39 -9.79 -0.38
N GLU A 107 -3.35 -10.58 0.10
CA GLU A 107 -3.34 -12.03 -0.10
C GLU A 107 -3.34 -12.40 -1.58
N GLU A 108 -4.20 -11.78 -2.37
CA GLU A 108 -4.26 -12.00 -3.82
C GLU A 108 -2.95 -11.63 -4.51
N THR A 109 -2.32 -10.53 -4.10
CA THR A 109 -1.08 -10.06 -4.70
C THR A 109 0.09 -10.99 -4.39
N TYR A 110 0.12 -11.59 -3.20
CA TYR A 110 1.19 -12.50 -2.78
C TYR A 110 1.08 -13.90 -3.42
N ARG A 111 -0.04 -14.23 -4.00
CA ARG A 111 -0.24 -15.49 -4.73
C ARG A 111 0.31 -15.35 -6.15
#